data_0426e438c9f82b77653b6ff01f0f5d62
#
_entry.id   0426e438c9f82b77653b6ff01f0f5d62
#
_cell.length_a   1.000
_cell.length_b   1.000
_cell.length_c   1.000
_cell.angle_alpha   90.00
_cell.angle_beta   90.00
_cell.angle_gamma   90.00
#
_symmetry.space_group_name_H-M   'P 1'
#
loop_
_entity.id
_entity.type
_entity.pdbx_description
1 polymer ?
#
loop_
_entity_poly.entity_id
_entity_poly.type
_entity_poly.pdbx_seq_one_letter_code
_entity_poly.pdbx_strand_id
1 'polypeptide(L)'
;MTRFGLQIPNFTLGVDDRELFGRVADLATAGEASGFSSVWVMDHFYQLPALGGADQPILEAYTLLGALAARTSTVELGTLVTGVTYRNPAMLAKMVTTLDVISGGRAVLGIGAAWHDLEHVGLGFEFPPAGERLDRLEEAVQICRAMFTERAPTFDGRYYRIEEARNLPRPIRPGGPPIMIGGGGERRTLALVARYADRCNVAGALDTVRHKLAVLREHCETVGRDPATVTTTRLGSLFLVGTAAEADDLRTMLDGIGGAEFVAGCTIGTEDQVVEQVAAILDAGVQEPIFNLPLADPAGVRRVGTLLSDRFGAD
;
A
#
# COMPACT_ATOMS: atom_id res chain seq x y z
N MET A 1 14.47 -9.05 11.89
CA MET A 1 14.63 -8.51 10.51
C MET A 1 13.66 -7.38 10.26
N THR A 2 14.16 -6.20 9.89
CA THR A 2 13.33 -5.07 9.41
C THR A 2 12.72 -5.43 8.07
N ARG A 3 11.45 -5.09 7.88
CA ARG A 3 10.71 -5.35 6.65
C ARG A 3 10.66 -4.09 5.80
N PHE A 4 10.81 -4.24 4.48
CA PHE A 4 10.66 -3.16 3.51
C PHE A 4 9.71 -3.57 2.41
N GLY A 5 8.81 -2.66 2.01
CA GLY A 5 7.88 -2.86 0.89
C GLY A 5 8.33 -2.08 -0.35
N LEU A 6 8.06 -2.66 -1.52
CA LEU A 6 8.20 -2.01 -2.82
C LEU A 6 6.82 -1.68 -3.37
N GLN A 7 6.52 -0.41 -3.64
CA GLN A 7 5.34 -0.04 -4.43
C GLN A 7 5.74 0.21 -5.88
N ILE A 8 4.98 -0.34 -6.83
CA ILE A 8 5.12 -0.09 -8.27
C ILE A 8 3.93 0.76 -8.73
N PRO A 9 4.05 2.11 -8.72
CA PRO A 9 2.93 3.01 -9.01
C PRO A 9 2.88 3.44 -10.48
N ASN A 10 4.00 3.33 -11.20
CA ASN A 10 4.15 3.88 -12.54
C ASN A 10 4.21 2.76 -13.58
N PHE A 11 3.41 2.92 -14.63
CA PHE A 11 3.34 2.01 -15.76
C PHE A 11 3.79 2.68 -17.07
N THR A 12 4.22 3.94 -17.03
CA THR A 12 4.86 4.63 -18.15
C THR A 12 6.34 4.25 -18.21
N LEU A 13 6.60 3.03 -18.68
CA LEU A 13 7.93 2.40 -18.64
C LEU A 13 8.69 2.50 -19.97
N GLY A 14 8.16 3.26 -20.94
CA GLY A 14 8.79 3.46 -22.26
C GLY A 14 8.85 2.19 -23.11
N VAL A 15 7.93 1.26 -22.90
CA VAL A 15 7.82 -0.01 -23.65
C VAL A 15 6.46 -0.11 -24.35
N ASP A 16 6.34 -1.01 -25.32
CA ASP A 16 5.04 -1.36 -25.93
C ASP A 16 4.12 -2.01 -24.90
N ASP A 17 2.80 -1.81 -25.05
CA ASP A 17 1.79 -2.37 -24.13
C ASP A 17 1.90 -3.89 -23.98
N ARG A 18 2.37 -4.61 -25.00
CA ARG A 18 2.58 -6.06 -24.97
C ARG A 18 3.73 -6.47 -24.03
N GLU A 19 4.68 -5.57 -23.79
CA GLU A 19 5.85 -5.78 -22.93
C GLU A 19 5.60 -5.25 -21.51
N LEU A 20 4.55 -4.43 -21.32
CA LEU A 20 4.29 -3.72 -20.09
C LEU A 20 4.23 -4.65 -18.87
N PHE A 21 3.45 -5.73 -18.95
CA PHE A 21 3.39 -6.70 -17.85
C PHE A 21 4.76 -7.32 -17.55
N GLY A 22 5.53 -7.67 -18.59
CA GLY A 22 6.88 -8.22 -18.42
C GLY A 22 7.77 -7.30 -17.60
N ARG A 23 7.77 -6.00 -17.93
CA ARG A 23 8.56 -4.98 -17.21
C ARG A 23 8.11 -4.81 -15.75
N VAL A 24 6.80 -4.79 -15.50
CA VAL A 24 6.27 -4.71 -14.13
C VAL A 24 6.65 -5.97 -13.33
N ALA A 25 6.55 -7.14 -13.94
CA ALA A 25 6.96 -8.40 -13.31
C ALA A 25 8.48 -8.43 -13.01
N ASP A 26 9.32 -7.88 -13.90
CA ASP A 26 10.76 -7.76 -13.68
C ASP A 26 11.10 -6.84 -12.49
N LEU A 27 10.34 -5.74 -12.28
CA LEU A 27 10.48 -4.89 -11.09
C LEU A 27 10.10 -5.65 -9.82
N ALA A 28 8.98 -6.36 -9.83
CA ALA A 28 8.51 -7.14 -8.68
C ALA A 28 9.48 -8.26 -8.30
N THR A 29 9.97 -9.03 -9.29
CA THR A 29 10.95 -10.11 -9.06
C THR A 29 12.32 -9.59 -8.66
N ALA A 30 12.73 -8.41 -9.18
CA ALA A 30 13.95 -7.74 -8.73
C ALA A 30 13.85 -7.31 -7.26
N GLY A 31 12.69 -6.80 -6.84
CA GLY A 31 12.41 -6.47 -5.44
C GLY A 31 12.49 -7.70 -4.55
N GLU A 32 11.79 -8.78 -4.91
CA GLU A 32 11.84 -10.05 -4.18
C GLU A 32 13.28 -10.57 -4.02
N ALA A 33 14.02 -10.61 -5.10
CA ALA A 33 15.40 -11.13 -5.12
C ALA A 33 16.39 -10.26 -4.32
N SER A 34 16.05 -9.02 -4.01
CA SER A 34 16.92 -8.08 -3.28
C SER A 34 16.49 -7.81 -1.84
N GLY A 35 15.49 -8.56 -1.32
CA GLY A 35 15.12 -8.53 0.09
C GLY A 35 13.92 -7.65 0.45
N PHE A 36 13.19 -7.10 -0.54
CA PHE A 36 11.87 -6.54 -0.23
C PHE A 36 10.93 -7.66 0.23
N SER A 37 10.15 -7.39 1.27
CA SER A 37 9.23 -8.35 1.89
C SER A 37 7.81 -8.27 1.35
N SER A 38 7.46 -7.20 0.64
CA SER A 38 6.14 -6.99 0.07
C SER A 38 6.20 -6.17 -1.23
N VAL A 39 5.28 -6.45 -2.15
CA VAL A 39 5.07 -5.70 -3.39
C VAL A 39 3.65 -5.17 -3.42
N TRP A 40 3.54 -3.88 -3.72
CA TRP A 40 2.30 -3.13 -3.69
C TRP A 40 2.02 -2.48 -5.04
N VAL A 41 0.76 -2.47 -5.45
CA VAL A 41 0.29 -1.71 -6.61
C VAL A 41 -0.80 -0.74 -6.20
N MET A 42 -0.98 0.34 -6.96
CA MET A 42 -2.12 1.22 -6.78
C MET A 42 -3.38 0.57 -7.33
N ASP A 43 -4.53 0.81 -6.69
CA ASP A 43 -5.83 0.42 -7.22
C ASP A 43 -6.56 1.66 -7.78
N HIS A 44 -5.96 2.23 -8.83
CA HIS A 44 -6.52 3.30 -9.65
C HIS A 44 -6.81 2.77 -11.05
N PHE A 45 -7.75 3.40 -11.74
CA PHE A 45 -8.11 3.08 -13.13
C PHE A 45 -7.58 4.12 -14.12
N TYR A 46 -7.28 5.33 -13.63
CA TYR A 46 -6.59 6.39 -14.35
C TYR A 46 -5.29 6.73 -13.65
N GLN A 47 -4.24 6.95 -14.44
CA GLN A 47 -2.95 7.31 -13.86
C GLN A 47 -3.02 8.70 -13.19
N LEU A 48 -2.31 8.85 -12.09
CA LEU A 48 -2.32 10.06 -11.28
C LEU A 48 -1.61 11.22 -12.01
N PRO A 49 -2.06 12.49 -11.79
CA PRO A 49 -1.44 13.66 -12.41
C PRO A 49 0.08 13.74 -12.21
N ALA A 50 0.59 13.41 -11.03
CA ALA A 50 2.02 13.39 -10.73
C ALA A 50 2.81 12.31 -11.50
N LEU A 51 2.12 11.34 -12.10
CA LEU A 51 2.69 10.25 -12.90
C LEU A 51 2.34 10.35 -14.39
N GLY A 52 1.95 11.54 -14.83
CA GLY A 52 1.67 11.82 -16.24
C GLY A 52 0.18 11.96 -16.59
N GLY A 53 -0.73 11.72 -15.65
CA GLY A 53 -2.16 11.94 -15.80
C GLY A 53 -2.92 10.81 -16.49
N ALA A 54 -4.22 11.02 -16.67
CA ALA A 54 -5.20 10.00 -17.06
C ALA A 54 -4.96 9.30 -18.41
N ASP A 55 -4.16 9.92 -19.28
CA ASP A 55 -3.81 9.36 -20.60
C ASP A 55 -2.62 8.38 -20.54
N GLN A 56 -2.01 8.21 -19.36
CA GLN A 56 -0.93 7.24 -19.16
C GLN A 56 -1.49 5.86 -18.79
N PRO A 57 -0.79 4.77 -19.18
CA PRO A 57 -1.26 3.42 -18.89
C PRO A 57 -1.29 3.13 -17.39
N ILE A 58 -2.30 2.39 -16.98
CA ILE A 58 -2.38 1.76 -15.67
C ILE A 58 -3.05 0.38 -15.81
N LEU A 59 -2.52 -0.63 -15.13
CA LEU A 59 -3.09 -1.99 -15.14
C LEU A 59 -4.04 -2.16 -13.95
N GLU A 60 -5.18 -2.84 -14.16
CA GLU A 60 -6.13 -3.13 -13.08
C GLU A 60 -5.45 -3.97 -11.99
N ALA A 61 -5.59 -3.52 -10.76
CA ALA A 61 -4.76 -3.96 -9.64
C ALA A 61 -4.85 -5.45 -9.32
N TYR A 62 -6.05 -6.00 -9.20
CA TYR A 62 -6.21 -7.41 -8.77
C TYR A 62 -5.90 -8.40 -9.89
N THR A 63 -6.16 -8.04 -11.14
CA THR A 63 -5.71 -8.80 -12.31
C THR A 63 -4.18 -8.85 -12.36
N LEU A 64 -3.53 -7.70 -12.16
CA LEU A 64 -2.07 -7.60 -12.08
C LEU A 64 -1.50 -8.40 -10.91
N LEU A 65 -2.05 -8.23 -9.70
CA LEU A 65 -1.59 -8.96 -8.51
C LEU A 65 -1.70 -10.48 -8.68
N GLY A 66 -2.78 -10.98 -9.32
CA GLY A 66 -2.90 -12.40 -9.64
C GLY A 66 -1.77 -12.90 -10.54
N ALA A 67 -1.40 -12.11 -11.56
CA ALA A 67 -0.28 -12.43 -12.44
C ALA A 67 1.09 -12.33 -11.73
N LEU A 68 1.30 -11.32 -10.88
CA LEU A 68 2.50 -11.19 -10.06
C LEU A 68 2.64 -12.31 -9.04
N ALA A 69 1.54 -12.80 -8.47
CA ALA A 69 1.55 -13.94 -7.55
C ALA A 69 2.12 -15.21 -8.17
N ALA A 70 1.90 -15.40 -9.48
CA ALA A 70 2.48 -16.53 -10.24
C ALA A 70 3.95 -16.31 -10.65
N ARG A 71 4.47 -15.09 -10.51
CA ARG A 71 5.85 -14.72 -10.86
C ARG A 71 6.76 -14.55 -9.65
N THR A 72 6.19 -14.50 -8.44
CA THR A 72 6.88 -14.31 -7.15
C THR A 72 6.60 -15.48 -6.22
N SER A 73 7.43 -15.68 -5.21
CA SER A 73 7.39 -16.85 -4.33
C SER A 73 7.30 -16.51 -2.84
N THR A 74 7.81 -15.36 -2.40
CA THR A 74 8.01 -15.04 -0.98
C THR A 74 7.39 -13.71 -0.58
N VAL A 75 7.38 -12.70 -1.46
CA VAL A 75 6.86 -11.37 -1.15
C VAL A 75 5.34 -11.39 -0.92
N GLU A 76 4.89 -10.66 0.08
CA GLU A 76 3.47 -10.35 0.24
C GLU A 76 3.00 -9.44 -0.92
N LEU A 77 1.73 -9.57 -1.28
CA LEU A 77 1.14 -8.89 -2.42
C LEU A 77 -0.15 -8.18 -2.02
N GLY A 78 -0.26 -6.90 -2.33
CA GLY A 78 -1.46 -6.14 -1.99
C GLY A 78 -1.63 -4.86 -2.77
N THR A 79 -2.79 -4.25 -2.60
CA THR A 79 -3.04 -2.89 -3.08
C THR A 79 -2.66 -1.87 -2.02
N LEU A 80 -2.15 -0.72 -2.46
CA LEU A 80 -1.86 0.41 -1.59
C LEU A 80 -2.51 1.69 -2.14
N VAL A 81 -3.82 1.91 -1.92
CA VAL A 81 -4.80 1.00 -1.33
C VAL A 81 -6.06 0.96 -2.20
N THR A 82 -6.86 -0.12 -2.10
CA THR A 82 -8.17 -0.20 -2.77
C THR A 82 -9.11 0.89 -2.25
N GLY A 83 -9.76 1.62 -3.16
CA GLY A 83 -10.86 2.50 -2.83
C GLY A 83 -12.14 1.71 -2.48
N VAL A 84 -12.74 1.99 -1.33
CA VAL A 84 -13.96 1.30 -0.88
C VAL A 84 -15.14 1.44 -1.85
N THR A 85 -15.11 2.44 -2.69
CA THR A 85 -16.15 2.76 -3.67
C THR A 85 -16.09 1.93 -4.95
N TYR A 86 -14.99 1.22 -5.21
CA TYR A 86 -14.78 0.53 -6.50
C TYR A 86 -15.44 -0.83 -6.57
N ARG A 87 -15.62 -1.52 -5.43
CA ARG A 87 -16.12 -2.90 -5.42
C ARG A 87 -17.05 -3.14 -4.24
N ASN A 88 -18.04 -4.02 -4.45
CA ASN A 88 -18.81 -4.58 -3.35
C ASN A 88 -17.85 -5.33 -2.40
N PRO A 89 -17.94 -5.15 -1.07
CA PRO A 89 -16.98 -5.72 -0.12
C PRO A 89 -16.96 -7.26 -0.11
N ALA A 90 -18.07 -7.92 -0.38
CA ALA A 90 -18.09 -9.38 -0.49
C ALA A 90 -17.33 -9.87 -1.74
N MET A 91 -17.46 -9.16 -2.87
CA MET A 91 -16.67 -9.42 -4.06
C MET A 91 -15.18 -9.15 -3.80
N LEU A 92 -14.86 -8.04 -3.16
CA LEU A 92 -13.48 -7.71 -2.77
C LEU A 92 -12.85 -8.79 -1.90
N ALA A 93 -13.56 -9.25 -0.86
CA ALA A 93 -13.10 -10.35 -0.01
C ALA A 93 -12.84 -11.62 -0.82
N LYS A 94 -13.71 -11.93 -1.81
CA LYS A 94 -13.53 -13.08 -2.70
C LYS A 94 -12.30 -12.93 -3.59
N MET A 95 -12.04 -11.74 -4.13
CA MET A 95 -10.87 -11.44 -4.97
C MET A 95 -9.58 -11.60 -4.16
N VAL A 96 -9.53 -11.03 -2.95
CA VAL A 96 -8.36 -11.11 -2.06
C VAL A 96 -8.12 -12.56 -1.60
N THR A 97 -9.19 -13.31 -1.30
CA THR A 97 -9.06 -14.76 -1.01
C THR A 97 -8.51 -15.54 -2.20
N THR A 98 -8.93 -15.19 -3.42
CA THR A 98 -8.41 -15.83 -4.63
C THR A 98 -6.91 -15.52 -4.80
N LEU A 99 -6.50 -14.27 -4.57
CA LEU A 99 -5.10 -13.88 -4.56
C LEU A 99 -4.30 -14.63 -3.47
N ASP A 100 -4.88 -14.81 -2.28
CA ASP A 100 -4.27 -15.55 -1.18
C ASP A 100 -4.02 -17.02 -1.57
N VAL A 101 -5.00 -17.65 -2.21
CA VAL A 101 -4.87 -19.05 -2.72
C VAL A 101 -3.82 -19.14 -3.82
N ILE A 102 -3.83 -18.25 -4.82
CA ILE A 102 -2.85 -18.25 -5.92
C ILE A 102 -1.44 -18.02 -5.38
N SER A 103 -1.28 -17.13 -4.42
CA SER A 103 0.01 -16.78 -3.84
C SER A 103 0.49 -17.72 -2.74
N GLY A 104 -0.33 -18.70 -2.30
CA GLY A 104 0.04 -19.58 -1.18
C GLY A 104 0.06 -18.87 0.18
N GLY A 105 -0.87 -17.94 0.42
CA GLY A 105 -1.03 -17.26 1.70
C GLY A 105 -0.28 -15.92 1.81
N ARG A 106 0.06 -15.26 0.69
CA ARG A 106 0.82 -14.00 0.67
C ARG A 106 -0.01 -12.75 0.41
N ALA A 107 -1.35 -12.86 0.27
CA ALA A 107 -2.20 -11.71 0.02
C ALA A 107 -2.33 -10.79 1.25
N VAL A 108 -2.44 -9.49 1.00
CA VAL A 108 -2.80 -8.45 1.98
C VAL A 108 -3.91 -7.60 1.37
N LEU A 109 -4.98 -7.37 2.12
CA LEU A 109 -6.02 -6.41 1.72
C LEU A 109 -5.61 -5.01 2.19
N GLY A 110 -5.14 -4.17 1.28
CA GLY A 110 -5.01 -2.73 1.53
C GLY A 110 -6.29 -2.01 1.10
N ILE A 111 -6.91 -1.23 1.99
CA ILE A 111 -8.18 -0.54 1.70
C ILE A 111 -8.20 0.87 2.31
N GLY A 112 -8.92 1.78 1.67
CA GLY A 112 -9.10 3.16 2.11
C GLY A 112 -10.41 3.77 1.62
N ALA A 113 -10.67 5.01 2.03
CA ALA A 113 -11.93 5.70 1.74
C ALA A 113 -12.04 6.27 0.32
N ALA A 114 -11.10 6.01 -0.57
CA ALA A 114 -10.96 6.64 -1.88
C ALA A 114 -10.75 8.18 -1.82
N TRP A 115 -10.23 8.78 -2.89
CA TRP A 115 -10.00 10.22 -2.94
C TRP A 115 -10.03 10.80 -4.36
N HIS A 116 -9.75 9.99 -5.39
CA HIS A 116 -9.59 10.45 -6.77
C HIS A 116 -10.94 10.45 -7.49
N ASP A 117 -11.57 11.62 -7.60
CA ASP A 117 -12.90 11.80 -8.15
C ASP A 117 -12.98 11.63 -9.68
N LEU A 118 -11.89 11.98 -10.39
CA LEU A 118 -11.85 11.94 -11.85
C LEU A 118 -12.21 10.56 -12.42
N GLU A 119 -11.64 9.50 -11.86
CA GLU A 119 -11.91 8.14 -12.32
C GLU A 119 -13.32 7.65 -11.93
N HIS A 120 -13.86 8.14 -10.79
CA HIS A 120 -15.25 7.84 -10.42
C HIS A 120 -16.23 8.41 -11.43
N VAL A 121 -16.05 9.68 -11.77
CA VAL A 121 -16.88 10.34 -12.80
C VAL A 121 -16.72 9.66 -14.15
N GLY A 122 -15.49 9.42 -14.59
CA GLY A 122 -15.19 8.84 -15.89
C GLY A 122 -15.69 7.42 -16.09
N LEU A 123 -15.73 6.62 -15.04
CA LEU A 123 -16.18 5.21 -15.06
C LEU A 123 -17.59 5.01 -14.54
N GLY A 124 -18.27 6.09 -14.13
CA GLY A 124 -19.65 6.00 -13.61
C GLY A 124 -19.76 5.39 -12.21
N PHE A 125 -18.69 5.44 -11.42
CA PHE A 125 -18.75 5.04 -10.02
C PHE A 125 -19.34 6.16 -9.16
N GLU A 126 -20.08 5.77 -8.13
CA GLU A 126 -20.52 6.73 -7.13
C GLU A 126 -19.33 7.31 -6.35
N PHE A 127 -19.33 8.62 -6.14
CA PHE A 127 -18.35 9.29 -5.29
C PHE A 127 -19.05 10.09 -4.19
N PRO A 128 -19.57 9.42 -3.17
CA PRO A 128 -20.28 10.07 -2.07
C PRO A 128 -19.34 10.94 -1.22
N PRO A 129 -19.88 11.83 -0.37
CA PRO A 129 -19.09 12.63 0.56
C PRO A 129 -18.15 11.79 1.43
N ALA A 130 -17.02 12.38 1.84
CA ALA A 130 -15.98 11.68 2.61
C ALA A 130 -16.50 10.99 3.88
N GLY A 131 -17.48 11.59 4.56
CA GLY A 131 -18.12 10.99 5.73
C GLY A 131 -18.79 9.65 5.42
N GLU A 132 -19.56 9.60 4.33
CA GLU A 132 -20.21 8.36 3.87
C GLU A 132 -19.19 7.33 3.40
N ARG A 133 -18.13 7.74 2.66
CA ARG A 133 -17.07 6.82 2.26
C ARG A 133 -16.37 6.18 3.45
N LEU A 134 -16.20 6.90 4.56
CA LEU A 134 -15.66 6.36 5.80
C LEU A 134 -16.63 5.43 6.52
N ASP A 135 -17.94 5.69 6.47
CA ASP A 135 -18.95 4.77 6.98
C ASP A 135 -18.97 3.46 6.16
N ARG A 136 -18.93 3.59 4.82
CA ARG A 136 -18.82 2.44 3.90
C ARG A 136 -17.53 1.64 4.16
N LEU A 137 -16.40 2.32 4.45
CA LEU A 137 -15.13 1.67 4.78
C LEU A 137 -15.24 0.83 6.06
N GLU A 138 -15.89 1.35 7.10
CA GLU A 138 -16.11 0.62 8.35
C GLU A 138 -16.90 -0.68 8.13
N GLU A 139 -18.01 -0.62 7.38
CA GLU A 139 -18.80 -1.81 7.05
C GLU A 139 -18.04 -2.79 6.15
N ALA A 140 -17.32 -2.26 5.14
CA ALA A 140 -16.55 -3.09 4.19
C ALA A 140 -15.45 -3.90 4.88
N VAL A 141 -14.73 -3.30 5.82
CA VAL A 141 -13.68 -3.98 6.58
C VAL A 141 -14.26 -5.09 7.46
N GLN A 142 -15.41 -4.85 8.11
CA GLN A 142 -16.10 -5.86 8.91
C GLN A 142 -16.57 -7.04 8.04
N ILE A 143 -17.18 -6.77 6.86
CA ILE A 143 -17.60 -7.79 5.92
C ILE A 143 -16.41 -8.61 5.42
N CYS A 144 -15.32 -7.95 5.00
CA CYS A 144 -14.12 -8.66 4.54
C CYS A 144 -13.55 -9.57 5.65
N ARG A 145 -13.43 -9.06 6.88
CA ARG A 145 -12.95 -9.84 8.03
C ARG A 145 -13.85 -11.05 8.29
N ALA A 146 -15.16 -10.87 8.34
CA ALA A 146 -16.11 -11.96 8.54
C ALA A 146 -16.01 -13.01 7.42
N MET A 147 -15.93 -12.60 6.16
CA MET A 147 -15.76 -13.52 5.03
C MET A 147 -14.42 -14.26 5.04
N PHE A 148 -13.37 -13.70 5.60
CA PHE A 148 -12.08 -14.38 5.75
C PHE A 148 -12.11 -15.41 6.88
N THR A 149 -12.87 -15.18 7.96
CA THR A 149 -12.78 -15.97 9.19
C THR A 149 -13.99 -16.88 9.44
N GLU A 150 -15.18 -16.50 9.02
CA GLU A 150 -16.41 -17.22 9.27
C GLU A 150 -16.82 -18.11 8.08
N ARG A 151 -17.62 -19.14 8.33
CA ARG A 151 -18.09 -20.09 7.30
C ARG A 151 -19.15 -19.49 6.38
N ALA A 152 -20.05 -18.70 6.94
CA ALA A 152 -21.23 -18.18 6.28
C ALA A 152 -21.73 -16.91 7.01
N PRO A 153 -20.95 -15.83 6.99
CA PRO A 153 -21.33 -14.62 7.69
C PRO A 153 -22.59 -13.98 7.12
N THR A 154 -23.36 -13.36 8.01
CA THR A 154 -24.46 -12.45 7.69
C THR A 154 -24.12 -11.09 8.27
N PHE A 155 -24.29 -10.03 7.50
CA PHE A 155 -24.09 -8.65 7.92
C PHE A 155 -25.25 -7.80 7.38
N ASP A 156 -25.88 -7.00 8.23
CA ASP A 156 -26.98 -6.11 7.88
C ASP A 156 -26.60 -4.68 8.27
N GLY A 157 -25.88 -4.00 7.40
CA GLY A 157 -25.41 -2.64 7.60
C GLY A 157 -26.32 -1.61 6.96
N ARG A 158 -25.89 -0.35 7.03
CA ARG A 158 -26.57 0.77 6.38
C ARG A 158 -26.33 0.80 4.87
N TYR A 159 -25.12 0.42 4.44
CA TYR A 159 -24.68 0.53 3.05
C TYR A 159 -24.50 -0.83 2.38
N TYR A 160 -24.19 -1.85 3.15
CA TYR A 160 -23.96 -3.19 2.63
C TYR A 160 -24.72 -4.24 3.40
N ARG A 161 -25.21 -5.24 2.66
CA ARG A 161 -25.86 -6.40 3.24
C ARG A 161 -25.32 -7.68 2.59
N ILE A 162 -25.02 -8.66 3.40
CA ILE A 162 -24.71 -10.04 2.97
C ILE A 162 -25.51 -11.00 3.83
N GLU A 163 -25.91 -12.12 3.26
CA GLU A 163 -26.69 -13.16 3.94
C GLU A 163 -26.08 -14.52 3.67
N GLU A 164 -25.64 -15.20 4.73
CA GLU A 164 -24.95 -16.48 4.69
C GLU A 164 -23.88 -16.58 3.56
N ALA A 165 -23.10 -15.51 3.37
CA ALA A 165 -22.15 -15.39 2.27
C ALA A 165 -21.09 -16.50 2.31
N ARG A 166 -20.85 -17.15 1.17
CA ARG A 166 -19.86 -18.24 1.07
C ARG A 166 -18.57 -17.74 0.41
N ASN A 167 -17.46 -17.96 1.10
CA ASN A 167 -16.12 -17.64 0.59
C ASN A 167 -15.28 -18.93 0.49
N LEU A 168 -15.46 -19.68 -0.60
CA LEU A 168 -14.77 -20.93 -0.88
C LEU A 168 -14.02 -20.85 -2.23
N PRO A 169 -12.77 -21.33 -2.36
CA PRO A 169 -11.96 -21.90 -1.25
C PRO A 169 -11.76 -20.91 -0.11
N ARG A 170 -11.37 -21.41 1.06
CA ARG A 170 -11.01 -20.55 2.20
C ARG A 170 -9.63 -19.93 1.97
N PRO A 171 -9.31 -18.80 2.61
CA PRO A 171 -7.95 -18.29 2.67
C PRO A 171 -6.96 -19.37 3.14
N ILE A 172 -5.75 -19.35 2.57
CA ILE A 172 -4.65 -20.25 2.97
C ILE A 172 -4.06 -19.79 4.30
N ARG A 173 -3.90 -18.47 4.47
CA ARG A 173 -3.38 -17.88 5.71
C ARG A 173 -4.35 -18.11 6.87
N PRO A 174 -3.91 -18.69 8.00
CA PRO A 174 -4.75 -18.79 9.22
C PRO A 174 -5.22 -17.40 9.67
N GLY A 175 -6.51 -17.25 9.93
CA GLY A 175 -7.12 -15.95 10.26
C GLY A 175 -7.42 -15.05 9.06
N GLY A 176 -7.10 -15.50 7.84
CA GLY A 176 -7.30 -14.79 6.58
C GLY A 176 -6.19 -13.78 6.25
N PRO A 177 -6.25 -13.14 5.08
CA PRO A 177 -5.36 -12.07 4.69
C PRO A 177 -5.38 -10.91 5.69
N PRO A 178 -4.22 -10.35 6.09
CA PRO A 178 -4.20 -9.14 6.91
C PRO A 178 -4.89 -7.99 6.21
N ILE A 179 -5.57 -7.15 7.00
CA ILE A 179 -6.23 -5.94 6.52
C ILE A 179 -5.37 -4.73 6.89
N MET A 180 -4.96 -3.95 5.89
CA MET A 180 -4.29 -2.67 6.04
C MET A 180 -5.25 -1.55 5.69
N ILE A 181 -5.45 -0.59 6.60
CA ILE A 181 -6.18 0.63 6.28
C ILE A 181 -5.18 1.74 5.98
N GLY A 182 -5.31 2.36 4.79
CA GLY A 182 -4.52 3.50 4.36
C GLY A 182 -5.23 4.83 4.57
N GLY A 183 -4.46 5.82 5.00
CA GLY A 183 -4.91 7.19 5.20
C GLY A 183 -4.58 7.75 6.58
N GLY A 184 -4.42 9.07 6.65
CA GLY A 184 -3.98 9.78 7.85
C GLY A 184 -5.06 10.56 8.61
N GLY A 185 -6.35 10.31 8.35
CA GLY A 185 -7.46 11.00 9.01
C GLY A 185 -7.54 10.66 10.51
N GLU A 186 -7.20 11.62 11.37
CA GLU A 186 -7.01 11.40 12.81
C GLU A 186 -8.26 10.93 13.54
N ARG A 187 -9.41 11.57 13.26
CA ARG A 187 -10.65 11.30 14.02
C ARG A 187 -11.31 9.99 13.64
N ARG A 188 -11.23 9.58 12.39
CA ARG A 188 -12.00 8.44 11.86
C ARG A 188 -11.11 7.35 11.30
N THR A 189 -10.20 7.67 10.37
CA THR A 189 -9.39 6.64 9.72
C THR A 189 -8.51 5.92 10.74
N LEU A 190 -7.78 6.65 11.61
CA LEU A 190 -6.94 6.01 12.63
C LEU A 190 -7.76 5.31 13.72
N ALA A 191 -8.99 5.77 14.02
CA ALA A 191 -9.92 5.05 14.89
C ALA A 191 -10.40 3.72 14.26
N LEU A 192 -10.64 3.68 12.94
CA LEU A 192 -10.96 2.44 12.23
C LEU A 192 -9.77 1.47 12.21
N VAL A 193 -8.55 1.99 12.02
CA VAL A 193 -7.32 1.18 12.16
C VAL A 193 -7.28 0.51 13.54
N ALA A 194 -7.42 1.29 14.60
CA ALA A 194 -7.36 0.78 15.97
C ALA A 194 -8.39 -0.33 16.26
N ARG A 195 -9.58 -0.24 15.64
CA ARG A 195 -10.65 -1.22 15.85
C ARG A 195 -10.52 -2.48 14.99
N TYR A 196 -10.12 -2.33 13.73
CA TYR A 196 -10.37 -3.38 12.74
C TYR A 196 -9.14 -3.83 11.93
N ALA A 197 -8.08 -3.00 11.83
CA ALA A 197 -6.97 -3.29 10.92
C ALA A 197 -5.82 -4.03 11.60
N ASP A 198 -5.11 -4.85 10.83
CA ASP A 198 -3.86 -5.48 11.24
C ASP A 198 -2.65 -4.58 10.94
N ARG A 199 -2.82 -3.67 9.99
CA ARG A 199 -1.77 -2.73 9.54
C ARG A 199 -2.34 -1.34 9.33
N CYS A 200 -1.50 -0.33 9.53
CA CYS A 200 -1.78 1.07 9.25
C CYS A 200 -0.82 1.57 8.19
N ASN A 201 -1.30 2.27 7.16
CA ASN A 201 -0.40 2.99 6.26
C ASN A 201 -0.63 4.49 6.35
N VAL A 202 0.44 5.22 6.64
CA VAL A 202 0.48 6.69 6.66
C VAL A 202 1.50 7.20 5.63
N ALA A 203 1.45 8.49 5.33
CA ALA A 203 2.38 9.17 4.43
C ALA A 203 2.74 10.55 4.99
N GLY A 204 3.76 11.18 4.41
CA GLY A 204 4.19 12.53 4.75
C GLY A 204 5.56 12.59 5.40
N ALA A 205 5.95 13.80 5.84
CA ALA A 205 7.19 14.07 6.54
C ALA A 205 7.24 13.36 7.90
N LEU A 206 8.45 13.16 8.45
CA LEU A 206 8.65 12.38 9.68
C LEU A 206 7.86 12.91 10.88
N ASP A 207 7.76 14.21 11.05
CA ASP A 207 7.02 14.79 12.18
C ASP A 207 5.50 14.51 12.05
N THR A 208 4.98 14.60 10.82
CA THR A 208 3.59 14.18 10.53
C THR A 208 3.40 12.69 10.85
N VAL A 209 4.33 11.85 10.47
CA VAL A 209 4.26 10.40 10.74
C VAL A 209 4.28 10.13 12.25
N ARG A 210 5.23 10.72 12.99
CA ARG A 210 5.30 10.59 14.47
C ARG A 210 3.99 11.00 15.14
N HIS A 211 3.42 12.13 14.70
CA HIS A 211 2.14 12.61 15.22
C HIS A 211 1.00 11.62 14.92
N LYS A 212 0.87 11.15 13.67
CA LYS A 212 -0.17 10.17 13.30
C LYS A 212 -0.06 8.86 14.08
N LEU A 213 1.16 8.37 14.31
CA LEU A 213 1.38 7.16 15.09
C LEU A 213 1.09 7.38 16.60
N ALA A 214 1.29 8.59 17.13
CA ALA A 214 0.87 8.93 18.48
C ALA A 214 -0.68 8.90 18.61
N VAL A 215 -1.40 9.54 17.67
CA VAL A 215 -2.86 9.50 17.62
C VAL A 215 -3.39 8.07 17.47
N LEU A 216 -2.74 7.23 16.66
CA LEU A 216 -3.13 5.81 16.56
C LEU A 216 -3.00 5.08 17.90
N ARG A 217 -1.92 5.31 18.65
CA ARG A 217 -1.74 4.72 19.99
C ARG A 217 -2.87 5.12 20.93
N GLU A 218 -3.23 6.41 20.97
CA GLU A 218 -4.36 6.90 21.77
C GLU A 218 -5.69 6.23 21.42
N HIS A 219 -5.95 6.02 20.12
CA HIS A 219 -7.13 5.26 19.69
C HIS A 219 -7.07 3.80 20.11
N CYS A 220 -5.92 3.15 20.02
CA CYS A 220 -5.76 1.77 20.48
C CYS A 220 -6.03 1.67 21.99
N GLU A 221 -5.47 2.57 22.80
CA GLU A 221 -5.74 2.65 24.24
C GLU A 221 -7.23 2.84 24.54
N THR A 222 -7.91 3.73 23.79
CA THR A 222 -9.33 4.00 23.95
C THR A 222 -10.20 2.75 23.73
N VAL A 223 -9.81 1.85 22.81
CA VAL A 223 -10.53 0.62 22.53
C VAL A 223 -9.97 -0.61 23.29
N GLY A 224 -9.00 -0.40 24.16
CA GLY A 224 -8.38 -1.49 24.95
C GLY A 224 -7.53 -2.44 24.12
N ARG A 225 -6.97 -1.99 23.01
CA ARG A 225 -6.11 -2.78 22.13
C ARG A 225 -4.65 -2.43 22.35
N ASP A 226 -3.78 -3.44 22.43
CA ASP A 226 -2.33 -3.23 22.41
C ASP A 226 -1.90 -2.64 21.05
N PRO A 227 -1.33 -1.42 21.00
CA PRO A 227 -0.84 -0.80 19.78
C PRO A 227 0.21 -1.65 19.03
N ALA A 228 0.98 -2.48 19.74
CA ALA A 228 1.98 -3.36 19.13
C ALA A 228 1.37 -4.44 18.20
N THR A 229 0.05 -4.68 18.29
CA THR A 229 -0.67 -5.60 17.40
C THR A 229 -1.02 -4.98 16.04
N VAL A 230 -0.73 -3.69 15.82
CA VAL A 230 -0.93 -3.00 14.55
C VAL A 230 0.43 -2.71 13.92
N THR A 231 0.73 -3.37 12.81
CA THR A 231 1.95 -3.07 12.05
C THR A 231 1.85 -1.67 11.41
N THR A 232 2.78 -0.81 11.74
CA THR A 232 2.85 0.54 11.20
C THR A 232 3.67 0.59 9.93
N THR A 233 3.09 1.08 8.84
CA THR A 233 3.76 1.25 7.55
C THR A 233 3.74 2.70 7.10
N ARG A 234 4.69 3.10 6.29
CA ARG A 234 4.76 4.43 5.69
C ARG A 234 5.08 4.33 4.21
N LEU A 235 4.25 4.95 3.37
CA LEU A 235 4.58 5.12 1.95
C LEU A 235 5.45 6.38 1.78
N GLY A 236 6.54 6.25 1.02
CA GLY A 236 7.37 7.36 0.58
C GLY A 236 8.09 7.05 -0.73
N SER A 237 8.55 8.09 -1.44
CA SER A 237 9.41 7.92 -2.61
C SER A 237 10.88 7.84 -2.18
N LEU A 238 11.65 6.93 -2.78
CA LEU A 238 13.09 6.82 -2.54
C LEU A 238 13.85 7.05 -3.85
N PHE A 239 14.83 7.95 -3.78
CA PHE A 239 15.72 8.30 -4.87
C PHE A 239 17.17 8.11 -4.41
N LEU A 240 17.81 7.08 -4.93
CA LEU A 240 19.23 6.80 -4.69
C LEU A 240 20.06 7.43 -5.81
N VAL A 241 20.92 8.37 -5.45
CA VAL A 241 21.79 9.12 -6.38
C VAL A 241 23.27 8.88 -6.09
N GLY A 242 24.14 9.28 -7.01
CA GLY A 242 25.59 9.07 -6.89
C GLY A 242 26.29 10.08 -5.97
N THR A 243 25.79 11.32 -5.91
CA THR A 243 26.46 12.42 -5.21
C THR A 243 25.47 13.28 -4.42
N ALA A 244 25.97 14.02 -3.42
CA ALA A 244 25.15 14.97 -2.66
C ALA A 244 24.66 16.13 -3.55
N ALA A 245 25.41 16.55 -4.55
CA ALA A 245 25.00 17.60 -5.48
C ALA A 245 23.78 17.13 -6.31
N GLU A 246 23.81 15.91 -6.85
CA GLU A 246 22.64 15.33 -7.54
C GLU A 246 21.42 15.23 -6.62
N ALA A 247 21.61 14.94 -5.33
CA ALA A 247 20.52 14.94 -4.36
C ALA A 247 19.89 16.34 -4.19
N ASP A 248 20.69 17.38 -4.12
CA ASP A 248 20.24 18.76 -3.97
C ASP A 248 19.52 19.27 -5.23
N ASP A 249 20.06 18.94 -6.41
CA ASP A 249 19.42 19.24 -7.70
C ASP A 249 18.05 18.56 -7.80
N LEU A 250 17.98 17.28 -7.41
CA LEU A 250 16.75 16.52 -7.42
C LEU A 250 15.70 17.07 -6.44
N ARG A 251 16.12 17.46 -5.21
CA ARG A 251 15.23 18.12 -4.25
C ARG A 251 14.65 19.41 -4.82
N THR A 252 15.48 20.24 -5.46
CA THR A 252 15.04 21.48 -6.09
C THR A 252 14.04 21.23 -7.21
N MET A 253 14.30 20.23 -8.06
CA MET A 253 13.37 19.82 -9.13
C MET A 253 12.03 19.33 -8.57
N LEU A 254 12.06 18.46 -7.56
CA LEU A 254 10.86 17.90 -6.95
C LEU A 254 10.04 18.94 -6.16
N ASP A 255 10.72 19.93 -5.55
CA ASP A 255 10.05 21.06 -4.90
C ASP A 255 9.26 21.89 -5.92
N GLY A 256 9.81 22.11 -7.10
CA GLY A 256 9.12 22.79 -8.21
C GLY A 256 7.88 22.02 -8.73
N ILE A 257 7.78 20.70 -8.51
CA ILE A 257 6.66 19.86 -8.96
C ILE A 257 5.60 19.69 -7.88
N GLY A 258 6.03 19.30 -6.67
CA GLY A 258 5.14 18.87 -5.59
C GLY A 258 5.19 19.73 -4.33
N GLY A 259 6.08 20.72 -4.28
CA GLY A 259 6.31 21.58 -3.12
C GLY A 259 7.13 20.95 -1.99
N ALA A 260 7.51 21.76 -1.04
CA ALA A 260 8.40 21.40 0.08
C ALA A 260 7.84 20.24 0.93
N GLU A 261 6.51 20.14 1.09
CA GLU A 261 5.88 19.07 1.87
C GLU A 261 6.04 17.71 1.18
N PHE A 262 5.92 17.67 -0.15
CA PHE A 262 6.18 16.46 -0.93
C PHE A 262 7.65 16.02 -0.78
N VAL A 263 8.59 16.95 -0.96
CA VAL A 263 10.04 16.69 -0.79
C VAL A 263 10.37 16.17 0.60
N ALA A 264 9.77 16.76 1.64
CA ALA A 264 9.96 16.32 3.03
C ALA A 264 9.41 14.90 3.29
N GLY A 265 8.50 14.41 2.42
CA GLY A 265 8.00 13.05 2.42
C GLY A 265 8.89 12.05 1.64
N CYS A 266 9.90 12.53 0.90
CA CYS A 266 10.81 11.69 0.12
C CYS A 266 12.07 11.30 0.91
N THR A 267 12.70 10.20 0.51
CA THR A 267 14.04 9.78 0.92
C THR A 267 14.95 9.99 -0.28
N ILE A 268 15.90 10.93 -0.19
CA ILE A 268 16.72 11.36 -1.33
C ILE A 268 18.18 11.47 -0.88
N GLY A 269 19.10 10.79 -1.56
CA GLY A 269 20.52 10.93 -1.27
C GLY A 269 21.42 9.85 -1.80
N THR A 270 22.68 9.93 -1.44
CA THR A 270 23.67 8.87 -1.58
C THR A 270 23.32 7.68 -0.68
N GLU A 271 24.03 6.56 -0.82
CA GLU A 271 23.78 5.36 0.03
C GLU A 271 23.79 5.70 1.53
N ASP A 272 24.80 6.44 2.01
CA ASP A 272 24.91 6.81 3.43
C ASP A 272 23.75 7.74 3.86
N GLN A 273 23.39 8.72 3.03
CA GLN A 273 22.27 9.63 3.31
C GLN A 273 20.91 8.90 3.31
N VAL A 274 20.72 7.94 2.42
CA VAL A 274 19.51 7.09 2.39
C VAL A 274 19.45 6.24 3.66
N VAL A 275 20.55 5.62 4.06
CA VAL A 275 20.60 4.80 5.29
C VAL A 275 20.25 5.64 6.51
N GLU A 276 20.81 6.86 6.66
CA GLU A 276 20.49 7.77 7.76
C GLU A 276 18.98 8.14 7.78
N GLN A 277 18.42 8.49 6.63
CA GLN A 277 17.00 8.84 6.53
C GLN A 277 16.09 7.64 6.83
N VAL A 278 16.45 6.44 6.37
CA VAL A 278 15.69 5.20 6.66
C VAL A 278 15.78 4.86 8.15
N ALA A 279 16.93 4.99 8.79
CA ALA A 279 17.06 4.84 10.24
C ALA A 279 16.12 5.81 10.99
N ALA A 280 16.06 7.07 10.57
CA ALA A 280 15.14 8.05 11.16
C ALA A 280 13.65 7.68 10.95
N ILE A 281 13.28 7.03 9.84
CA ILE A 281 11.93 6.52 9.61
C ILE A 281 11.61 5.37 10.58
N LEU A 282 12.54 4.46 10.80
CA LEU A 282 12.39 3.35 11.76
C LEU A 282 12.29 3.87 13.20
N ASP A 283 13.14 4.83 13.57
CA ASP A 283 13.13 5.50 14.88
C ASP A 283 11.84 6.29 15.13
N ALA A 284 11.17 6.74 14.07
CA ALA A 284 9.85 7.36 14.19
C ALA A 284 8.72 6.36 14.52
N GLY A 285 9.02 5.06 14.58
CA GLY A 285 8.08 3.99 14.91
C GLY A 285 7.43 3.31 13.69
N VAL A 286 7.98 3.50 12.49
CA VAL A 286 7.54 2.77 11.30
C VAL A 286 8.19 1.40 11.28
N GLN A 287 7.39 0.33 11.27
CA GLN A 287 7.88 -1.06 11.29
C GLN A 287 8.15 -1.62 9.88
N GLU A 288 7.41 -1.16 8.88
CA GLU A 288 7.59 -1.55 7.48
C GLU A 288 7.51 -0.30 6.58
N PRO A 289 8.65 0.39 6.33
CA PRO A 289 8.70 1.42 5.28
C PRO A 289 8.39 0.81 3.91
N ILE A 290 7.47 1.44 3.17
CA ILE A 290 7.13 1.06 1.79
C ILE A 290 7.62 2.17 0.89
N PHE A 291 8.49 1.82 -0.06
CA PHE A 291 9.05 2.79 -0.99
C PHE A 291 8.53 2.57 -2.40
N ASN A 292 8.14 3.64 -3.07
CA ASN A 292 8.16 3.64 -4.53
C ASN A 292 9.53 4.16 -5.01
N LEU A 293 9.97 3.63 -6.14
CA LEU A 293 11.24 3.95 -6.77
C LEU A 293 10.96 4.50 -8.19
N PRO A 294 10.54 5.78 -8.32
CA PRO A 294 9.92 6.28 -9.55
C PRO A 294 10.81 6.23 -10.78
N LEU A 295 12.13 6.29 -10.58
CA LEU A 295 13.12 6.33 -11.67
C LEU A 295 13.90 5.02 -11.80
N ALA A 296 13.61 4.00 -10.98
CA ALA A 296 14.38 2.78 -10.98
C ALA A 296 13.91 1.79 -12.05
N ASP A 297 14.86 1.24 -12.77
CA ASP A 297 14.73 0.01 -13.51
C ASP A 297 14.95 -1.22 -12.58
N PRO A 298 14.85 -2.46 -13.07
CA PRO A 298 15.08 -3.63 -12.23
C PRO A 298 16.49 -3.68 -11.58
N ALA A 299 17.51 -3.06 -12.18
CA ALA A 299 18.84 -2.98 -11.58
C ALA A 299 18.86 -1.97 -10.41
N GLY A 300 18.22 -0.83 -10.58
CA GLY A 300 18.02 0.17 -9.52
C GLY A 300 17.21 -0.37 -8.36
N VAL A 301 16.14 -1.13 -8.63
CA VAL A 301 15.37 -1.82 -7.57
C VAL A 301 16.26 -2.78 -6.79
N ARG A 302 17.06 -3.61 -7.47
CA ARG A 302 18.01 -4.50 -6.79
C ARG A 302 19.02 -3.74 -5.95
N ARG A 303 19.59 -2.66 -6.48
CA ARG A 303 20.57 -1.86 -5.74
C ARG A 303 19.99 -1.31 -4.43
N VAL A 304 18.79 -0.74 -4.48
CA VAL A 304 18.11 -0.22 -3.27
C VAL A 304 17.77 -1.37 -2.32
N GLY A 305 17.17 -2.46 -2.80
CA GLY A 305 16.80 -3.60 -1.96
C GLY A 305 17.99 -4.21 -1.26
N THR A 306 19.11 -4.43 -1.96
CA THR A 306 20.36 -4.93 -1.37
C THR A 306 20.91 -3.95 -0.32
N LEU A 307 20.96 -2.63 -0.61
CA LEU A 307 21.38 -1.63 0.37
C LEU A 307 20.58 -1.70 1.66
N LEU A 308 19.24 -1.75 1.54
CA LEU A 308 18.33 -1.81 2.70
C LEU A 308 18.50 -3.13 3.47
N SER A 309 18.60 -4.24 2.75
CA SER A 309 18.79 -5.57 3.33
C SER A 309 20.11 -5.69 4.08
N ASP A 310 21.21 -5.21 3.49
CA ASP A 310 22.56 -5.28 4.10
C ASP A 310 22.67 -4.39 5.34
N ARG A 311 21.96 -3.26 5.38
CA ARG A 311 22.06 -2.28 6.48
C ARG A 311 21.07 -2.53 7.61
N PHE A 312 19.90 -3.11 7.33
CA PHE A 312 18.81 -3.25 8.30
C PHE A 312 18.26 -4.67 8.40
N GLY A 313 18.68 -5.59 7.55
CA GLY A 313 18.19 -6.97 7.50
C GLY A 313 18.92 -7.92 8.45
N ALA A 314 19.90 -7.46 9.23
CA ALA A 314 20.74 -8.32 10.03
C ALA A 314 19.99 -8.98 11.20
N ASP A 315 20.28 -10.24 11.34
CA ASP A 315 20.21 -11.30 12.36
C ASP A 315 18.91 -12.03 12.54
#